data_30dbd2e87bc1f9104904ebc73570fdcb
#
_entry.id   30dbd2e87bc1f9104904ebc73570fdcb
#
_cell.length_a   1.000
_cell.length_b   1.000
_cell.length_c   1.000
_cell.angle_alpha   90.00
_cell.angle_beta   90.00
_cell.angle_gamma   90.00
#
_symmetry.space_group_name_H-M   'P 1'
#
loop_
_entity.id
_entity.type
_entity.pdbx_description
1 polymer ?
#
loop_
_entity_poly.entity_id
_entity_poly.type
_entity_poly.pdbx_seq_one_letter_code
_entity_poly.pdbx_strand_id
1 'polypeptide(L)'
;MKNLGFNITIAAVGVLAVATIASQGMRANNSDDQGALRASAKLSTFNEVLPKGTGASGTFRAKLSADGTTLNWTFTWTGLTGPPLFAHIHFAQAGVNGNVMTFLCGGPNGNPDIPAKPACPQTTADSITGSTTAADIIALNSGATDQGLDLHDFATFLNAIRTGNTYANLHTTRFPAGEIRGQLTVRRANWDDDDN
;
A
#
# COMPACT_ATOMS: atom_id res chain seq x y z
N MET A 1 -62.64 71.81 11.69
CA MET A 1 -61.52 71.50 12.55
C MET A 1 -60.51 70.73 11.71
N LYS A 2 -59.40 71.42 11.37
CA LYS A 2 -58.38 70.94 10.42
C LYS A 2 -57.25 70.28 11.21
N ASN A 3 -57.00 69.00 10.99
CA ASN A 3 -55.83 68.33 11.56
C ASN A 3 -54.70 68.36 10.53
N LEU A 4 -53.62 69.00 10.93
CA LEU A 4 -52.37 69.09 10.17
C LEU A 4 -51.57 67.78 10.47
N GLY A 5 -51.39 66.98 9.45
CA GLY A 5 -50.46 65.81 9.53
C GLY A 5 -49.03 66.25 9.21
N PHE A 6 -48.12 65.97 10.13
CA PHE A 6 -46.71 66.24 10.00
C PHE A 6 -46.02 64.96 9.46
N ASN A 7 -45.53 65.03 8.24
CA ASN A 7 -44.74 63.91 7.65
C ASN A 7 -43.24 64.13 7.99
N ILE A 8 -42.69 63.22 8.78
CA ILE A 8 -41.24 63.17 9.00
C ILE A 8 -40.65 62.11 8.08
N THR A 9 -39.88 62.54 7.10
CA THR A 9 -39.12 61.66 6.23
C THR A 9 -37.75 61.37 6.87
N ILE A 10 -37.54 60.14 7.31
CA ILE A 10 -36.24 59.71 7.80
C ILE A 10 -35.48 59.10 6.61
N ALA A 11 -34.41 59.74 6.21
CA ALA A 11 -33.47 59.21 5.21
C ALA A 11 -32.51 58.25 5.90
N ALA A 12 -32.64 56.97 5.64
CA ALA A 12 -31.67 55.96 6.10
C ALA A 12 -30.49 55.90 5.10
N VAL A 13 -29.33 56.34 5.55
CA VAL A 13 -28.06 56.17 4.83
C VAL A 13 -27.57 54.74 5.15
N GLY A 14 -27.77 53.83 4.20
CA GLY A 14 -27.21 52.49 4.28
C GLY A 14 -25.73 52.47 3.89
N VAL A 15 -24.86 52.21 4.85
CA VAL A 15 -23.44 51.91 4.57
C VAL A 15 -23.34 50.43 4.20
N LEU A 16 -23.13 50.18 2.91
CA LEU A 16 -22.85 48.83 2.42
C LEU A 16 -21.37 48.47 2.73
N ALA A 17 -21.13 47.74 3.79
CA ALA A 17 -19.82 47.12 4.04
C ALA A 17 -19.67 45.90 3.14
N VAL A 18 -18.88 46.01 2.07
CA VAL A 18 -18.48 44.86 1.25
C VAL A 18 -17.39 44.13 1.98
N ALA A 19 -17.76 43.03 2.66
CA ALA A 19 -16.79 42.09 3.21
C ALA A 19 -16.23 41.26 2.06
N THR A 20 -15.00 41.56 1.62
CA THR A 20 -14.22 40.65 0.74
C THR A 20 -13.75 39.46 1.55
N ILE A 21 -14.46 38.35 1.44
CA ILE A 21 -13.99 37.06 1.93
C ILE A 21 -12.85 36.63 1.00
N ALA A 22 -11.61 36.84 1.45
CA ALA A 22 -10.46 36.20 0.84
C ALA A 22 -10.59 34.68 1.06
N SER A 23 -11.06 33.98 0.05
CA SER A 23 -10.97 32.52 0.02
C SER A 23 -9.50 32.13 -0.03
N GLN A 24 -8.89 31.90 1.12
CA GLN A 24 -7.63 31.19 1.18
C GLN A 24 -7.92 29.77 0.69
N GLY A 25 -7.62 29.53 -0.59
CA GLY A 25 -7.65 28.21 -1.16
C GLY A 25 -6.76 27.31 -0.32
N MET A 26 -7.35 26.36 0.39
CA MET A 26 -6.62 25.21 0.91
C MET A 26 -5.97 24.53 -0.30
N ARG A 27 -4.69 24.82 -0.51
CA ARG A 27 -3.86 23.99 -1.38
C ARG A 27 -3.77 22.66 -0.68
N ALA A 28 -4.53 21.70 -1.16
CA ALA A 28 -4.28 20.30 -0.85
C ALA A 28 -2.87 19.99 -1.39
N ASN A 29 -1.88 19.98 -0.51
CA ASN A 29 -0.55 19.46 -0.80
C ASN A 29 -0.64 17.92 -0.93
N ASN A 30 -1.33 17.42 -1.95
CA ASN A 30 -1.44 15.98 -2.22
C ASN A 30 -0.47 15.50 -3.31
N SER A 31 0.38 16.36 -3.89
CA SER A 31 1.25 15.96 -4.99
C SER A 31 2.66 15.51 -4.58
N ASP A 32 3.12 15.88 -3.37
CA ASP A 32 4.52 15.62 -2.99
C ASP A 32 4.75 14.29 -2.28
N ASP A 33 3.69 13.61 -1.80
CA ASP A 33 3.81 12.36 -1.05
C ASP A 33 3.71 11.08 -1.92
N GLN A 34 3.23 11.20 -3.16
CA GLN A 34 3.06 10.04 -4.06
C GLN A 34 4.41 9.49 -4.57
N GLY A 35 5.40 10.37 -4.78
CA GLY A 35 6.73 9.99 -5.28
C GLY A 35 7.68 9.43 -4.22
N ALA A 36 7.35 9.55 -2.94
CA ALA A 36 8.25 9.23 -1.82
C ALA A 36 7.95 7.91 -1.12
N LEU A 37 6.96 7.10 -1.61
CA LEU A 37 6.61 5.84 -0.94
C LEU A 37 7.82 4.89 -0.92
N ARG A 38 8.29 4.62 0.29
CA ARG A 38 9.27 3.56 0.59
C ARG A 38 8.65 2.63 1.61
N ALA A 39 8.58 1.34 1.30
CA ALA A 39 8.05 0.33 2.20
C ALA A 39 9.10 -0.73 2.50
N SER A 40 9.05 -1.29 3.69
CA SER A 40 9.94 -2.40 4.07
C SER A 40 9.27 -3.34 5.05
N ALA A 41 9.73 -4.59 5.05
CA ALA A 41 9.35 -5.59 6.03
C ALA A 41 10.57 -6.42 6.45
N LYS A 42 10.63 -6.79 7.74
CA LYS A 42 11.49 -7.87 8.22
C LYS A 42 10.61 -9.11 8.34
N LEU A 43 10.97 -10.17 7.63
CA LEU A 43 10.23 -11.41 7.64
C LEU A 43 10.85 -12.39 8.64
N SER A 44 9.96 -13.08 9.36
CA SER A 44 10.34 -14.10 10.35
C SER A 44 9.31 -15.22 10.31
N THR A 45 9.74 -16.40 10.67
CA THR A 45 8.88 -17.57 10.84
C THR A 45 7.88 -17.42 12.00
N PHE A 46 8.23 -16.60 13.00
CA PHE A 46 7.35 -16.27 14.14
C PHE A 46 6.21 -15.31 13.79
N ASN A 47 6.32 -14.60 12.66
CA ASN A 47 5.26 -13.71 12.20
C ASN A 47 4.16 -14.44 11.41
N GLU A 48 4.37 -15.70 11.05
CA GLU A 48 3.34 -16.51 10.39
C GLU A 48 2.15 -16.74 11.32
N VAL A 49 0.95 -16.81 10.73
CA VAL A 49 -0.25 -17.30 11.44
C VAL A 49 -0.15 -18.81 11.51
N LEU A 50 -0.10 -19.35 12.71
CA LEU A 50 0.59 -20.54 13.17
C LEU A 50 2.10 -20.37 12.99
N PRO A 51 2.78 -19.75 13.96
CA PRO A 51 4.23 -19.52 13.92
C PRO A 51 5.03 -20.81 13.68
N LYS A 52 6.17 -20.70 13.01
CA LYS A 52 7.07 -21.82 12.73
C LYS A 52 8.34 -21.71 13.58
N GLY A 53 8.77 -22.82 14.15
CA GLY A 53 10.00 -22.90 14.96
C GLY A 53 11.24 -23.18 14.09
N THR A 54 11.46 -22.39 13.01
CA THR A 54 12.67 -22.50 12.19
C THR A 54 13.51 -21.23 12.28
N GLY A 55 14.74 -21.26 11.77
CA GLY A 55 15.63 -20.10 11.75
C GLY A 55 15.50 -19.22 10.50
N ALA A 56 14.55 -19.51 9.62
CA ALA A 56 14.39 -18.76 8.38
C ALA A 56 13.97 -17.31 8.62
N SER A 57 14.52 -16.43 7.81
CA SER A 57 14.23 -14.99 7.86
C SER A 57 14.36 -14.35 6.49
N GLY A 58 13.88 -13.10 6.36
CA GLY A 58 13.99 -12.35 5.13
C GLY A 58 13.80 -10.85 5.31
N THR A 59 14.04 -10.12 4.23
CA THR A 59 13.72 -8.70 4.14
C THR A 59 13.03 -8.39 2.83
N PHE A 60 12.04 -7.52 2.87
CA PHE A 60 11.42 -6.93 1.69
C PHE A 60 11.63 -5.42 1.74
N ARG A 61 12.01 -4.82 0.61
CA ARG A 61 12.15 -3.38 0.45
C ARG A 61 11.54 -2.97 -0.87
N ALA A 62 10.81 -1.86 -0.87
CA ALA A 62 10.18 -1.35 -2.09
C ALA A 62 10.25 0.18 -2.14
N LYS A 63 10.30 0.71 -3.36
CA LYS A 63 10.26 2.14 -3.65
C LYS A 63 9.35 2.38 -4.86
N LEU A 64 8.40 3.29 -4.70
CA LEU A 64 7.56 3.77 -5.80
C LEU A 64 8.39 4.62 -6.75
N SER A 65 8.20 4.45 -8.06
CA SER A 65 8.78 5.30 -9.11
C SER A 65 8.28 6.74 -8.99
N ALA A 66 9.03 7.69 -9.55
CA ALA A 66 8.69 9.11 -9.48
C ALA A 66 7.36 9.46 -10.17
N ASP A 67 6.98 8.70 -11.20
CA ASP A 67 5.70 8.84 -11.91
C ASP A 67 4.53 8.14 -11.20
N GLY A 68 4.80 7.44 -10.09
CA GLY A 68 3.78 6.77 -9.30
C GLY A 68 3.19 5.49 -9.91
N THR A 69 3.77 4.96 -10.99
CA THR A 69 3.19 3.85 -11.76
C THR A 69 3.80 2.48 -11.46
N THR A 70 4.96 2.45 -10.83
CA THR A 70 5.74 1.22 -10.63
C THR A 70 6.31 1.14 -9.21
N LEU A 71 6.01 0.07 -8.49
CA LEU A 71 6.65 -0.25 -7.22
C LEU A 71 7.83 -1.19 -7.48
N ASN A 72 9.06 -0.66 -7.47
CA ASN A 72 10.29 -1.45 -7.59
C ASN A 72 10.64 -2.05 -6.23
N TRP A 73 11.05 -3.32 -6.20
CA TRP A 73 11.28 -4.02 -4.95
C TRP A 73 12.48 -4.99 -5.01
N THR A 74 12.99 -5.30 -3.81
CA THR A 74 13.97 -6.35 -3.54
C THR A 74 13.43 -7.23 -2.43
N PHE A 75 13.51 -8.55 -2.60
CA PHE A 75 13.15 -9.54 -1.60
C PHE A 75 14.30 -10.51 -1.38
N THR A 76 14.77 -10.60 -0.13
CA THR A 76 15.91 -11.43 0.28
C THR A 76 15.46 -12.40 1.34
N TRP A 77 15.97 -13.63 1.30
CA TRP A 77 15.71 -14.65 2.32
C TRP A 77 16.96 -15.46 2.64
N THR A 78 16.96 -16.10 3.80
CA THR A 78 18.02 -17.03 4.26
C THR A 78 17.46 -18.03 5.23
N GLY A 79 18.07 -19.22 5.25
CA GLY A 79 17.76 -20.28 6.21
C GLY A 79 16.42 -20.97 5.98
N LEU A 80 15.84 -20.90 4.76
CA LEU A 80 14.62 -21.64 4.44
C LEU A 80 14.84 -23.15 4.61
N THR A 81 13.78 -23.83 4.99
CA THR A 81 13.84 -25.29 5.24
C THR A 81 13.48 -26.15 4.03
N GLY A 82 13.16 -25.52 2.91
CA GLY A 82 12.88 -26.15 1.63
C GLY A 82 12.92 -25.15 0.49
N PRO A 83 12.92 -25.63 -0.77
CA PRO A 83 12.85 -24.75 -1.93
C PRO A 83 11.61 -23.85 -1.91
N PRO A 84 11.74 -22.56 -2.28
CA PRO A 84 10.61 -21.66 -2.44
C PRO A 84 9.61 -22.13 -3.51
N LEU A 85 8.33 -22.03 -3.20
CA LEU A 85 7.23 -22.24 -4.16
C LEU A 85 6.79 -20.93 -4.77
N PHE A 86 6.44 -19.95 -3.91
CA PHE A 86 5.98 -18.62 -4.30
C PHE A 86 6.22 -17.60 -3.20
N ALA A 87 6.29 -16.35 -3.62
CA ALA A 87 6.28 -15.19 -2.72
C ALA A 87 5.24 -14.19 -3.20
N HIS A 88 4.54 -13.54 -2.24
CA HIS A 88 3.44 -12.62 -2.51
C HIS A 88 3.43 -11.42 -1.58
N ILE A 89 2.59 -10.44 -1.95
CA ILE A 89 2.06 -9.43 -1.03
C ILE A 89 0.58 -9.70 -0.84
N HIS A 90 0.14 -9.73 0.42
CA HIS A 90 -1.23 -9.98 0.85
C HIS A 90 -1.89 -8.74 1.43
N PHE A 91 -3.22 -8.72 1.42
CA PHE A 91 -4.05 -7.67 2.01
C PHE A 91 -4.57 -8.12 3.37
N ALA A 92 -3.87 -7.82 4.45
CA ALA A 92 -4.31 -8.01 5.82
C ALA A 92 -3.42 -7.27 6.83
N GLN A 93 -3.95 -7.10 8.01
CA GLN A 93 -3.27 -6.63 9.21
C GLN A 93 -2.29 -7.69 9.75
N ALA A 94 -1.38 -7.27 10.62
CA ALA A 94 -0.50 -8.19 11.33
C ALA A 94 -1.29 -9.26 12.11
N GLY A 95 -0.85 -10.52 11.99
CA GLY A 95 -1.50 -11.66 12.67
C GLY A 95 -2.80 -12.15 12.01
N VAL A 96 -3.18 -11.62 10.85
CA VAL A 96 -4.38 -12.03 10.10
C VAL A 96 -3.97 -12.53 8.72
N ASN A 97 -4.56 -13.63 8.25
CA ASN A 97 -4.40 -14.08 6.86
C ASN A 97 -5.37 -13.32 5.96
N GLY A 98 -4.84 -12.79 4.86
CA GLY A 98 -5.62 -12.12 3.81
C GLY A 98 -5.34 -12.72 2.45
N ASN A 99 -6.04 -12.23 1.43
CA ASN A 99 -5.87 -12.69 0.05
C ASN A 99 -4.60 -12.09 -0.60
N VAL A 100 -4.10 -12.76 -1.63
CA VAL A 100 -2.93 -12.33 -2.41
C VAL A 100 -3.30 -11.17 -3.30
N MET A 101 -2.64 -10.01 -3.14
CA MET A 101 -2.78 -8.85 -4.02
C MET A 101 -1.90 -8.93 -5.26
N THR A 102 -0.68 -9.44 -5.12
CA THR A 102 0.30 -9.57 -6.20
C THR A 102 1.34 -10.63 -5.89
N PHE A 103 1.82 -11.31 -6.93
CA PHE A 103 2.95 -12.25 -6.84
C PHE A 103 4.28 -11.52 -7.02
N LEU A 104 5.29 -11.97 -6.28
CA LEU A 104 6.67 -11.55 -6.44
C LEU A 104 7.47 -12.59 -7.27
N CYS A 105 7.22 -13.88 -7.04
CA CYS A 105 7.72 -14.99 -7.84
C CYS A 105 6.79 -16.21 -7.73
N GLY A 106 6.86 -17.13 -8.70
CA GLY A 106 6.20 -18.43 -8.65
C GLY A 106 4.73 -18.47 -9.09
N GLY A 107 4.14 -17.38 -9.55
CA GLY A 107 2.73 -17.34 -9.99
C GLY A 107 2.32 -15.99 -10.58
N PRO A 108 1.02 -15.74 -10.81
CA PRO A 108 -0.06 -16.71 -10.82
C PRO A 108 0.03 -17.64 -12.04
N ASN A 109 -0.28 -18.90 -11.84
CA ASN A 109 -0.30 -19.86 -12.93
C ASN A 109 -1.70 -19.92 -13.55
N GLY A 110 -1.78 -19.70 -14.88
CA GLY A 110 -3.01 -19.88 -15.64
C GLY A 110 -4.06 -18.77 -15.50
N ASN A 111 -3.75 -17.64 -14.90
CA ASN A 111 -4.62 -16.47 -14.91
C ASN A 111 -4.30 -15.60 -16.13
N PRO A 112 -5.21 -15.45 -17.13
CA PRO A 112 -4.92 -14.70 -18.35
C PRO A 112 -4.84 -13.18 -18.11
N ASP A 113 -5.42 -12.67 -17.03
CA ASP A 113 -5.54 -11.23 -16.73
C ASP A 113 -4.32 -10.69 -15.96
N ILE A 114 -3.47 -11.59 -15.44
CA ILE A 114 -2.30 -11.22 -14.62
C ILE A 114 -1.02 -11.81 -15.23
N PRO A 115 0.00 -10.99 -15.49
CA PRO A 115 1.28 -11.48 -15.99
C PRO A 115 1.93 -12.50 -15.04
N ALA A 116 2.33 -13.64 -15.57
CA ALA A 116 3.05 -14.63 -14.79
C ALA A 116 4.41 -14.08 -14.34
N LYS A 117 4.73 -14.28 -13.06
CA LYS A 117 6.06 -13.97 -12.52
C LYS A 117 7.02 -15.15 -12.75
N PRO A 118 8.33 -14.88 -12.85
CA PRO A 118 9.33 -15.96 -12.91
C PRO A 118 9.20 -16.93 -11.74
N ALA A 119 9.61 -18.17 -11.93
CA ALA A 119 9.72 -19.12 -10.82
C ALA A 119 10.66 -18.57 -9.75
N CYS A 120 10.37 -18.85 -8.49
CA CYS A 120 11.29 -18.49 -7.41
C CYS A 120 12.60 -19.29 -7.55
N PRO A 121 13.78 -18.69 -7.26
CA PRO A 121 15.04 -19.43 -7.15
C PRO A 121 14.91 -20.59 -6.17
N GLN A 122 15.35 -21.79 -6.57
CA GLN A 122 15.17 -23.01 -5.79
C GLN A 122 16.28 -23.21 -4.75
N THR A 123 16.64 -22.12 -4.05
CA THR A 123 17.70 -22.05 -3.03
C THR A 123 17.13 -21.63 -1.68
N THR A 124 17.74 -22.11 -0.61
CA THR A 124 17.32 -21.78 0.77
C THR A 124 17.80 -20.40 1.23
N ALA A 125 18.62 -19.74 0.44
CA ALA A 125 19.07 -18.35 0.63
C ALA A 125 19.29 -17.70 -0.72
N ASP A 126 18.66 -16.53 -0.96
CA ASP A 126 18.79 -15.77 -2.20
C ASP A 126 18.24 -14.35 -2.07
N SER A 127 18.36 -13.59 -3.16
CA SER A 127 17.77 -12.27 -3.30
C SER A 127 17.23 -12.10 -4.73
N ILE A 128 15.96 -11.69 -4.83
CA ILE A 128 15.34 -11.35 -6.10
C ILE A 128 14.94 -9.87 -6.13
N THR A 129 14.96 -9.30 -7.31
CA THR A 129 14.44 -7.95 -7.58
C THR A 129 13.34 -8.02 -8.61
N GLY A 130 12.44 -7.06 -8.59
CA GLY A 130 11.38 -6.97 -9.57
C GLY A 130 10.58 -5.69 -9.43
N SER A 131 9.46 -5.67 -10.14
CA SER A 131 8.52 -4.56 -10.11
C SER A 131 7.09 -5.06 -10.05
N THR A 132 6.21 -4.22 -9.49
CA THR A 132 4.76 -4.39 -9.48
C THR A 132 4.12 -3.14 -10.07
N THR A 133 3.25 -3.32 -11.03
CA THR A 133 2.47 -2.29 -11.71
C THR A 133 0.97 -2.57 -11.54
N ALA A 134 0.11 -1.74 -12.09
CA ALA A 134 -1.34 -2.02 -12.12
C ALA A 134 -1.65 -3.39 -12.73
N ALA A 135 -0.97 -3.78 -13.81
CA ALA A 135 -1.20 -5.06 -14.47
C ALA A 135 -1.00 -6.29 -13.57
N ASP A 136 -0.23 -6.15 -12.48
CA ASP A 136 0.09 -7.25 -11.56
C ASP A 136 -0.91 -7.39 -10.41
N ILE A 137 -1.90 -6.49 -10.27
CA ILE A 137 -2.84 -6.47 -9.15
C ILE A 137 -4.03 -7.38 -9.43
N ILE A 138 -4.23 -8.33 -8.53
CA ILE A 138 -5.27 -9.36 -8.59
C ILE A 138 -6.56 -8.81 -7.96
N ALA A 139 -7.71 -9.10 -8.56
CA ALA A 139 -9.00 -8.76 -7.99
C ALA A 139 -9.29 -9.56 -6.70
N LEU A 140 -9.76 -8.86 -5.67
CA LEU A 140 -10.20 -9.43 -4.39
C LEU A 140 -11.62 -8.92 -4.06
N ASN A 141 -12.51 -8.93 -5.05
CA ASN A 141 -13.85 -8.34 -5.00
C ASN A 141 -14.97 -9.36 -5.25
N SER A 142 -14.75 -10.62 -4.85
CA SER A 142 -15.75 -11.67 -5.03
C SER A 142 -15.70 -12.74 -3.94
N GLY A 143 -16.86 -13.39 -3.70
CA GLY A 143 -16.97 -14.52 -2.79
C GLY A 143 -16.97 -14.15 -1.30
N ALA A 144 -16.80 -15.14 -0.45
CA ALA A 144 -16.85 -15.01 1.01
C ALA A 144 -15.66 -14.26 1.62
N THR A 145 -14.60 -14.08 0.84
CA THR A 145 -13.37 -13.37 1.26
C THR A 145 -13.17 -12.07 0.46
N ASP A 146 -14.25 -11.48 -0.01
CA ASP A 146 -14.24 -10.20 -0.71
C ASP A 146 -13.60 -9.11 0.17
N GLN A 147 -12.58 -8.44 -0.36
CA GLN A 147 -11.85 -7.35 0.30
C GLN A 147 -11.96 -6.03 -0.47
N GLY A 148 -12.81 -5.97 -1.51
CA GLY A 148 -13.10 -4.75 -2.28
C GLY A 148 -11.95 -4.24 -3.13
N LEU A 149 -10.97 -5.08 -3.50
CA LEU A 149 -9.89 -4.72 -4.42
C LEU A 149 -10.27 -5.14 -5.83
N ASP A 150 -10.38 -4.16 -6.73
CA ASP A 150 -10.64 -4.41 -8.13
C ASP A 150 -9.38 -4.88 -8.88
N LEU A 151 -9.61 -5.57 -10.01
CA LEU A 151 -8.54 -5.98 -10.90
C LEU A 151 -7.77 -4.74 -11.37
N HIS A 152 -6.44 -4.79 -11.29
CA HIS A 152 -5.53 -3.71 -11.70
C HIS A 152 -5.65 -2.41 -10.89
N ASP A 153 -6.32 -2.43 -9.72
CA ASP A 153 -6.43 -1.25 -8.84
C ASP A 153 -5.13 -1.01 -8.04
N PHE A 154 -4.18 -0.38 -8.72
CA PHE A 154 -2.88 -0.04 -8.14
C PHE A 154 -2.99 1.05 -7.06
N ALA A 155 -3.99 1.93 -7.14
CA ALA A 155 -4.20 3.00 -6.16
C ALA A 155 -4.60 2.42 -4.79
N THR A 156 -5.56 1.50 -4.76
CA THR A 156 -5.96 0.78 -3.54
C THR A 156 -4.84 -0.09 -3.00
N PHE A 157 -4.06 -0.78 -3.88
CA PHE A 157 -2.87 -1.51 -3.48
C PHE A 157 -1.85 -0.62 -2.76
N LEU A 158 -1.50 0.53 -3.32
CA LEU A 158 -0.58 1.49 -2.68
C LEU A 158 -1.14 2.06 -1.37
N ASN A 159 -2.46 2.29 -1.29
CA ASN A 159 -3.11 2.75 -0.08
C ASN A 159 -3.07 1.69 1.02
N ALA A 160 -3.29 0.43 0.70
CA ALA A 160 -3.15 -0.69 1.63
C ALA A 160 -1.72 -0.77 2.22
N ILE A 161 -0.68 -0.53 1.40
CA ILE A 161 0.70 -0.43 1.87
C ILE A 161 0.87 0.77 2.81
N ARG A 162 0.39 1.97 2.43
CA ARG A 162 0.52 3.20 3.23
C ARG A 162 -0.14 3.09 4.59
N THR A 163 -1.22 2.35 4.68
CA THR A 163 -2.00 2.17 5.92
C THR A 163 -1.56 0.96 6.75
N GLY A 164 -0.49 0.24 6.32
CA GLY A 164 0.06 -0.90 7.05
C GLY A 164 -0.81 -2.16 7.00
N ASN A 165 -1.70 -2.26 6.00
CA ASN A 165 -2.61 -3.39 5.83
C ASN A 165 -2.09 -4.40 4.78
N THR A 166 -0.78 -4.54 4.63
CA THR A 166 -0.17 -5.52 3.73
C THR A 166 1.00 -6.23 4.39
N TYR A 167 1.22 -7.47 3.99
CA TYR A 167 2.40 -8.21 4.40
C TYR A 167 3.02 -8.96 3.21
N ALA A 168 4.35 -9.08 3.22
CA ALA A 168 5.08 -9.98 2.33
C ALA A 168 5.24 -11.35 3.00
N ASN A 169 5.16 -12.39 2.19
CA ASN A 169 5.28 -13.76 2.68
C ASN A 169 5.93 -14.66 1.61
N LEU A 170 6.62 -15.71 2.05
CA LEU A 170 7.26 -16.69 1.20
C LEU A 170 6.88 -18.11 1.68
N HIS A 171 6.48 -18.93 0.72
CA HIS A 171 6.07 -20.31 0.90
C HIS A 171 7.15 -21.26 0.40
N THR A 172 7.33 -22.37 1.09
CA THR A 172 8.27 -23.41 0.69
C THR A 172 7.58 -24.77 0.53
N THR A 173 8.28 -25.72 -0.06
CA THR A 173 7.79 -27.09 -0.18
C THR A 173 7.50 -27.74 1.18
N ARG A 174 8.22 -27.33 2.23
CA ARG A 174 7.98 -27.79 3.61
C ARG A 174 6.80 -27.07 4.26
N PHE A 175 6.63 -25.78 3.98
CA PHE A 175 5.56 -24.94 4.53
C PHE A 175 4.77 -24.30 3.39
N PRO A 176 3.88 -25.05 2.73
CA PRO A 176 3.07 -24.54 1.61
C PRO A 176 2.08 -23.43 2.00
N ALA A 177 1.79 -23.28 3.30
CA ALA A 177 0.94 -22.22 3.85
C ALA A 177 1.72 -20.96 4.30
N GLY A 178 3.04 -20.93 4.07
CA GLY A 178 3.95 -19.84 4.45
C GLY A 178 5.03 -20.27 5.44
N GLU A 179 6.29 -19.91 5.18
CA GLU A 179 7.41 -20.16 6.08
C GLU A 179 7.88 -18.88 6.76
N ILE A 180 8.00 -17.78 6.04
CA ILE A 180 8.36 -16.46 6.59
C ILE A 180 7.38 -15.40 6.14
N ARG A 181 7.05 -14.49 7.06
CA ARG A 181 6.11 -13.39 6.86
C ARG A 181 6.59 -12.12 7.55
N GLY A 182 6.29 -10.94 6.95
CA GLY A 182 6.57 -9.64 7.56
C GLY A 182 5.58 -8.58 7.13
N GLN A 183 5.03 -7.82 8.09
CA GLN A 183 4.15 -6.69 7.81
C GLN A 183 4.95 -5.57 7.14
N LEU A 184 4.40 -5.00 6.05
CA LEU A 184 4.99 -3.85 5.40
C LEU A 184 4.74 -2.60 6.24
N THR A 185 5.80 -1.81 6.40
CA THR A 185 5.77 -0.50 7.03
C THR A 185 6.32 0.55 6.08
N VAL A 186 5.70 1.72 6.05
CA VAL A 186 6.14 2.85 5.23
C VAL A 186 7.08 3.72 6.04
N ARG A 187 8.21 4.11 5.45
CA ARG A 187 9.09 5.15 5.99
C ARG A 187 8.76 6.47 5.31
N ARG A 188 8.51 7.50 6.08
CA ARG A 188 8.41 8.87 5.55
C ARG A 188 9.80 9.36 5.14
N ALA A 189 9.87 10.20 4.12
CA ALA A 189 11.11 10.67 3.47
C ALA A 189 11.99 11.63 4.32
N ASN A 190 11.80 11.72 5.63
CA ASN A 190 12.54 12.63 6.52
C ASN A 190 13.66 11.92 7.29
N TRP A 191 14.26 10.89 6.73
CA TRP A 191 15.43 10.26 7.32
C TRP A 191 16.63 10.55 6.43
N ASP A 192 17.51 11.40 6.95
CA ASP A 192 18.84 11.62 6.41
C ASP A 192 19.49 10.26 6.18
N ASP A 193 20.09 10.10 5.00
CA ASP A 193 20.89 8.95 4.62
C ASP A 193 22.21 8.98 5.43
N ASP A 194 22.14 8.64 6.72
CA ASP A 194 23.29 8.34 7.54
C ASP A 194 23.47 6.82 7.62
N ASP A 195 23.85 6.23 6.50
CA ASP A 195 24.58 4.97 6.48
C ASP A 195 25.97 5.25 5.85
N ASN A 196 26.87 5.69 6.72
CA ASN A 196 28.31 5.67 6.50
C ASN A 196 28.86 4.33 6.97
#